data_a879188055a38c8f4b76e6a112b68546
#
_entry.id   a879188055a38c8f4b76e6a112b68546
#
_cell.length_a   1.000
_cell.length_b   1.000
_cell.length_c   1.000
_cell.angle_alpha   90.00
_cell.angle_beta   90.00
_cell.angle_gamma   90.00
#
_symmetry.space_group_name_H-M   'P 1'
#
loop_
_entity.id
_entity.type
_entity.pdbx_description
1 polymer ?
#
loop_
_entity_poly.entity_id
_entity_poly.type
_entity_poly.pdbx_seq_one_letter_code
_entity_poly.pdbx_strand_id
1 'polypeptide(L)'
;FQHALGAMHLATKAVHALRHQQVRISDDEAEALYACMLLHDLGHGPFSHALEHVFFPKNSHEDMSIALMKKLNTAFDGKLTLAIEMFTNNYSRGFFHQLISSHIDLDRLDYLKRDSFFSGVTEGNINSERLISMMMVKDEHLVFNAKAVYSIEKFLLARRMMYWSVYLHKTSFVAEELLIRLFDRAS
;
A
#
# COMPACT_ATOMS: atom_id res chain seq x y z
N PHE A 1 -9.66 -3.33 6.75
CA PHE A 1 -9.07 -4.22 7.75
C PHE A 1 -8.40 -5.45 7.12
N GLN A 2 -9.11 -6.22 6.27
CA GLN A 2 -8.54 -7.43 5.62
C GLN A 2 -7.37 -7.09 4.69
N HIS A 3 -7.47 -6.00 3.94
CA HIS A 3 -6.38 -5.46 3.12
C HIS A 3 -5.16 -5.11 3.99
N ALA A 4 -5.32 -4.35 5.05
CA ALA A 4 -4.22 -3.98 5.94
C ALA A 4 -3.50 -5.22 6.54
N LEU A 5 -4.26 -6.24 6.94
CA LEU A 5 -3.68 -7.53 7.37
C LEU A 5 -2.94 -8.24 6.23
N GLY A 6 -3.48 -8.21 5.01
CA GLY A 6 -2.86 -8.79 3.83
C GLY A 6 -1.56 -8.08 3.46
N ALA A 7 -1.54 -6.75 3.45
CA ALA A 7 -0.35 -5.95 3.20
C ALA A 7 0.73 -6.19 4.26
N MET A 8 0.34 -6.24 5.55
CA MET A 8 1.25 -6.62 6.64
C MET A 8 1.81 -8.05 6.44
N HIS A 9 0.98 -9.01 6.05
CA HIS A 9 1.44 -10.37 5.76
C HIS A 9 2.44 -10.40 4.59
N LEU A 10 2.22 -9.61 3.54
CA LEU A 10 3.22 -9.48 2.46
C LEU A 10 4.51 -8.84 2.96
N ALA A 11 4.44 -7.90 3.92
CA ALA A 11 5.62 -7.32 4.55
C ALA A 11 6.45 -8.37 5.32
N THR A 12 5.80 -9.29 6.04
CA THR A 12 6.53 -10.37 6.71
C THR A 12 7.26 -11.27 5.70
N LYS A 13 6.64 -11.56 4.56
CA LYS A 13 7.28 -12.32 3.47
C LYS A 13 8.45 -11.55 2.84
N ALA A 14 8.29 -10.24 2.63
CA ALA A 14 9.35 -9.39 2.06
C ALA A 14 10.57 -9.32 2.99
N VAL A 15 10.36 -9.07 4.29
CA VAL A 15 11.44 -9.08 5.28
C VAL A 15 12.16 -10.43 5.30
N HIS A 16 11.41 -11.53 5.31
CA HIS A 16 11.99 -12.87 5.28
C HIS A 16 12.83 -13.10 4.01
N ALA A 17 12.31 -12.73 2.84
CA ALA A 17 13.01 -12.87 1.56
C ALA A 17 14.31 -12.03 1.51
N LEU A 18 14.25 -10.78 1.98
CA LEU A 18 15.41 -9.88 2.02
C LEU A 18 16.45 -10.34 3.04
N ARG A 19 16.06 -10.78 4.23
CA ARG A 19 16.97 -11.37 5.23
C ARG A 19 17.67 -12.62 4.68
N HIS A 20 16.96 -13.47 3.95
CA HIS A 20 17.54 -14.63 3.28
C HIS A 20 18.61 -14.25 2.25
N GLN A 21 18.50 -13.08 1.64
CA GLN A 21 19.49 -12.50 0.73
C GLN A 21 20.57 -11.69 1.46
N GLN A 22 20.73 -11.87 2.77
CA GLN A 22 21.74 -11.22 3.61
C GLN A 22 21.55 -9.71 3.76
N VAL A 23 20.38 -9.16 3.45
CA VAL A 23 20.04 -7.77 3.81
C VAL A 23 19.84 -7.72 5.33
N ARG A 24 20.63 -6.89 6.00
CA ARG A 24 20.50 -6.71 7.45
C ARG A 24 19.23 -5.90 7.74
N ILE A 25 18.26 -6.50 8.37
CA ILE A 25 17.03 -5.88 8.84
C ILE A 25 16.91 -6.28 10.32
N SER A 26 16.92 -5.31 11.23
CA SER A 26 16.73 -5.57 12.67
C SER A 26 15.28 -6.00 12.96
N ASP A 27 15.03 -6.50 14.15
CA ASP A 27 13.66 -6.85 14.55
C ASP A 27 12.82 -5.60 14.73
N ASP A 28 13.38 -4.51 15.27
CA ASP A 28 12.70 -3.21 15.39
C ASP A 28 12.31 -2.64 14.01
N GLU A 29 13.18 -2.74 13.00
CA GLU A 29 12.87 -2.34 11.62
C GLU A 29 11.76 -3.20 11.02
N ALA A 30 11.79 -4.50 11.27
CA ALA A 30 10.75 -5.40 10.78
C ALA A 30 9.38 -5.10 11.43
N GLU A 31 9.35 -4.93 12.75
CA GLU A 31 8.14 -4.57 13.49
C GLU A 31 7.60 -3.21 13.04
N ALA A 32 8.47 -2.22 12.83
CA ALA A 32 8.08 -0.91 12.33
C ALA A 32 7.44 -1.00 10.93
N LEU A 33 8.01 -1.78 10.02
CA LEU A 33 7.42 -2.01 8.69
C LEU A 33 6.06 -2.71 8.80
N TYR A 34 5.92 -3.73 9.68
CA TYR A 34 4.65 -4.43 9.88
C TYR A 34 3.58 -3.49 10.43
N ALA A 35 3.92 -2.68 11.45
CA ALA A 35 3.03 -1.68 12.00
C ALA A 35 2.64 -0.63 10.94
N CYS A 36 3.60 -0.18 10.14
CA CYS A 36 3.35 0.74 9.04
C CYS A 36 2.33 0.18 8.05
N MET A 37 2.55 -1.04 7.55
CA MET A 37 1.63 -1.68 6.60
C MET A 37 0.25 -1.99 7.20
N LEU A 38 0.16 -2.17 8.52
CA LEU A 38 -1.12 -2.34 9.19
C LEU A 38 -1.90 -1.03 9.30
N LEU A 39 -1.20 0.10 9.40
CA LEU A 39 -1.77 1.40 9.74
C LEU A 39 -1.81 2.39 8.56
N HIS A 40 -1.22 2.07 7.38
CA HIS A 40 -1.06 3.00 6.27
C HIS A 40 -2.39 3.60 5.78
N ASP A 41 -3.47 2.83 5.83
CA ASP A 41 -4.81 3.18 5.36
C ASP A 41 -5.76 3.73 6.44
N LEU A 42 -5.28 4.01 7.66
CA LEU A 42 -6.12 4.51 8.76
C LEU A 42 -6.85 5.82 8.44
N GLY A 43 -6.28 6.62 7.55
CA GLY A 43 -6.83 7.91 7.16
C GLY A 43 -7.99 7.85 6.18
N HIS A 44 -8.32 6.68 5.65
CA HIS A 44 -9.46 6.53 4.75
C HIS A 44 -10.79 6.73 5.47
N GLY A 45 -11.56 7.72 5.01
CA GLY A 45 -12.93 7.98 5.45
C GLY A 45 -13.97 7.07 4.78
N PRO A 46 -15.26 7.26 5.13
CA PRO A 46 -16.37 6.59 4.44
C PRO A 46 -16.35 6.92 2.94
N PHE A 47 -16.57 5.89 2.10
CA PHE A 47 -16.50 6.00 0.64
C PHE A 47 -15.15 6.46 0.10
N SER A 48 -14.12 6.40 0.97
CA SER A 48 -12.71 6.56 0.62
C SER A 48 -12.44 7.67 -0.41
N HIS A 49 -11.86 7.33 -1.55
CA HIS A 49 -11.44 8.31 -2.57
C HIS A 49 -12.59 9.15 -3.14
N ALA A 50 -13.81 8.60 -3.26
CA ALA A 50 -14.96 9.32 -3.82
C ALA A 50 -15.31 10.57 -3.03
N LEU A 51 -15.23 10.52 -1.70
CA LEU A 51 -15.58 11.63 -0.82
C LEU A 51 -14.38 12.31 -0.14
N GLU A 52 -13.15 11.95 -0.50
CA GLU A 52 -11.95 12.53 0.09
C GLU A 52 -11.93 14.06 -0.05
N HIS A 53 -12.22 14.57 -1.23
CA HIS A 53 -12.26 16.01 -1.49
C HIS A 53 -13.42 16.72 -0.81
N VAL A 54 -14.50 16.01 -0.49
CA VAL A 54 -15.65 16.57 0.21
C VAL A 54 -15.36 16.69 1.72
N PHE A 55 -14.82 15.63 2.31
CA PHE A 55 -14.53 15.62 3.76
C PHE A 55 -13.20 16.26 4.12
N PHE A 56 -12.20 16.18 3.23
CA PHE A 56 -10.84 16.65 3.47
C PHE A 56 -10.33 17.54 2.33
N PRO A 57 -10.93 18.72 2.10
CA PRO A 57 -10.63 19.55 0.93
C PRO A 57 -9.18 20.07 0.90
N LYS A 58 -8.44 19.97 2.01
CA LYS A 58 -7.05 20.47 2.13
C LYS A 58 -6.04 19.40 2.50
N ASN A 59 -6.46 18.19 2.83
CA ASN A 59 -5.60 17.11 3.31
C ASN A 59 -5.88 15.85 2.49
N SER A 60 -4.87 15.02 2.32
CA SER A 60 -5.02 13.68 1.75
C SER A 60 -5.36 12.65 2.84
N HIS A 61 -5.84 11.47 2.43
CA HIS A 61 -5.97 10.32 3.34
C HIS A 61 -4.61 9.92 3.93
N GLU A 62 -3.50 10.14 3.22
CA GLU A 62 -2.14 9.92 3.74
C GLU A 62 -1.82 10.87 4.89
N ASP A 63 -2.16 12.17 4.77
CA ASP A 63 -1.99 13.16 5.86
C ASP A 63 -2.78 12.76 7.10
N MET A 64 -4.01 12.25 6.89
CA MET A 64 -4.85 11.76 7.98
C MET A 64 -4.29 10.48 8.62
N SER A 65 -3.74 9.56 7.81
CA SER A 65 -3.05 8.37 8.31
C SER A 65 -1.88 8.76 9.20
N ILE A 66 -1.04 9.71 8.75
CA ILE A 66 0.08 10.24 9.53
C ILE A 66 -0.40 10.87 10.84
N ALA A 67 -1.45 11.69 10.80
CA ALA A 67 -1.99 12.33 12.00
C ALA A 67 -2.50 11.30 13.02
N LEU A 68 -3.20 10.27 12.57
CA LEU A 68 -3.68 9.18 13.40
C LEU A 68 -2.52 8.32 13.95
N MET A 69 -1.53 7.99 13.13
CA MET A 69 -0.33 7.27 13.56
C MET A 69 0.44 8.06 14.64
N LYS A 70 0.59 9.38 14.49
CA LYS A 70 1.21 10.24 15.52
C LYS A 70 0.44 10.24 16.83
N LYS A 71 -0.89 10.28 16.77
CA LYS A 71 -1.75 10.18 17.97
C LYS A 71 -1.60 8.82 18.66
N LEU A 72 -1.60 7.74 17.89
CA LEU A 72 -1.35 6.39 18.40
C LEU A 72 0.06 6.27 18.97
N ASN A 73 1.07 6.86 18.32
CA ASN A 73 2.45 6.85 18.80
C ASN A 73 2.57 7.44 20.21
N THR A 74 1.85 8.53 20.47
CA THR A 74 1.79 9.11 21.83
C THR A 74 1.15 8.16 22.82
N ALA A 75 0.07 7.46 22.44
CA ALA A 75 -0.62 6.50 23.31
C ALA A 75 0.19 5.21 23.56
N PHE A 76 1.13 4.89 22.68
CA PHE A 76 2.01 3.72 22.76
C PHE A 76 3.46 4.08 23.12
N ASP A 77 3.69 5.17 23.82
CA ASP A 77 5.00 5.58 24.35
C ASP A 77 6.11 5.63 23.29
N GLY A 78 5.79 6.11 22.09
CA GLY A 78 6.77 6.31 21.02
C GLY A 78 7.09 5.07 20.17
N LYS A 79 6.40 3.94 20.36
CA LYS A 79 6.69 2.67 19.66
C LYS A 79 6.45 2.72 18.14
N LEU A 80 5.69 3.68 17.64
CA LEU A 80 5.43 3.84 16.21
C LEU A 80 6.35 4.87 15.53
N THR A 81 7.32 5.44 16.24
CA THR A 81 8.19 6.50 15.70
C THR A 81 8.89 6.04 14.42
N LEU A 82 9.54 4.88 14.44
CA LEU A 82 10.24 4.34 13.29
C LEU A 82 9.29 4.00 12.12
N ALA A 83 8.08 3.50 12.41
CA ALA A 83 7.06 3.25 11.39
C ALA A 83 6.61 4.54 10.70
N ILE A 84 6.45 5.63 11.45
CA ILE A 84 6.12 6.95 10.91
C ILE A 84 7.26 7.49 10.05
N GLU A 85 8.52 7.36 10.48
CA GLU A 85 9.69 7.76 9.71
C GLU A 85 9.78 6.99 8.37
N MET A 86 9.54 5.68 8.37
CA MET A 86 9.49 4.87 7.16
C MET A 86 8.35 5.30 6.24
N PHE A 87 7.16 5.55 6.79
CA PHE A 87 5.98 5.97 6.01
C PHE A 87 6.21 7.33 5.35
N THR A 88 6.78 8.28 6.08
CA THR A 88 7.03 9.66 5.60
C THR A 88 8.31 9.82 4.80
N ASN A 89 9.01 8.73 4.47
CA ASN A 89 10.30 8.74 3.77
C ASN A 89 11.41 9.55 4.47
N ASN A 90 11.35 9.61 5.80
CA ASN A 90 12.36 10.30 6.62
C ASN A 90 13.40 9.33 7.21
N TYR A 91 13.21 8.02 7.04
CA TYR A 91 14.17 7.03 7.47
C TYR A 91 15.30 6.90 6.46
N SER A 92 16.53 6.79 6.94
CA SER A 92 17.75 6.79 6.11
C SER A 92 17.85 5.63 5.12
N ARG A 93 17.14 4.52 5.38
CA ARG A 93 17.11 3.33 4.52
C ARG A 93 15.89 3.39 3.60
N GLY A 94 16.05 4.05 2.44
CA GLY A 94 14.95 4.39 1.53
C GLY A 94 14.15 3.19 0.99
N PHE A 95 14.72 1.98 0.95
CA PHE A 95 14.00 0.81 0.47
C PHE A 95 12.79 0.45 1.35
N PHE A 96 12.77 0.80 2.65
CA PHE A 96 11.60 0.58 3.49
C PHE A 96 10.41 1.41 3.00
N HIS A 97 10.63 2.68 2.71
CA HIS A 97 9.58 3.51 2.12
C HIS A 97 9.13 2.95 0.75
N GLN A 98 10.06 2.45 -0.06
CA GLN A 98 9.72 1.86 -1.36
C GLN A 98 8.93 0.54 -1.25
N LEU A 99 9.07 -0.20 -0.15
CA LEU A 99 8.20 -1.35 0.15
C LEU A 99 6.77 -0.90 0.49
N ILE A 100 6.61 0.29 1.09
CA ILE A 100 5.32 0.85 1.50
C ILE A 100 4.64 1.59 0.34
N SER A 101 5.38 2.44 -0.36
CA SER A 101 4.86 3.30 -1.43
C SER A 101 5.88 3.43 -2.57
N SER A 102 5.61 2.74 -3.67
CA SER A 102 6.40 2.80 -4.91
C SER A 102 5.58 2.31 -6.11
N HIS A 103 6.22 2.10 -7.25
CA HIS A 103 5.53 1.52 -8.42
C HIS A 103 5.12 0.05 -8.22
N ILE A 104 5.90 -0.71 -7.45
CA ILE A 104 5.64 -2.12 -7.09
C ILE A 104 5.90 -2.25 -5.60
N ASP A 105 4.90 -1.95 -4.80
CA ASP A 105 4.92 -1.98 -3.35
C ASP A 105 3.99 -3.06 -2.79
N LEU A 106 4.04 -3.25 -1.49
CA LEU A 106 3.29 -4.31 -0.81
C LEU A 106 1.79 -4.01 -0.76
N ASP A 107 1.42 -2.74 -0.74
CA ASP A 107 0.04 -2.27 -0.81
C ASP A 107 -0.59 -2.71 -2.13
N ARG A 108 0.04 -2.35 -3.27
CA ARG A 108 -0.42 -2.74 -4.61
C ARG A 108 -0.44 -4.25 -4.82
N LEU A 109 0.53 -4.96 -4.27
CA LEU A 109 0.59 -6.42 -4.35
C LEU A 109 -0.57 -7.10 -3.62
N ASP A 110 -1.08 -6.53 -2.52
CA ASP A 110 -2.26 -7.06 -1.84
C ASP A 110 -3.54 -6.65 -2.55
N TYR A 111 -3.78 -5.34 -2.77
CA TYR A 111 -5.08 -4.92 -3.25
C TYR A 111 -5.39 -5.41 -4.67
N LEU A 112 -4.42 -5.45 -5.59
CA LEU A 112 -4.67 -5.96 -6.94
C LEU A 112 -5.15 -7.42 -6.92
N LYS A 113 -4.50 -8.27 -6.13
CA LYS A 113 -4.89 -9.67 -5.99
C LYS A 113 -6.24 -9.82 -5.29
N ARG A 114 -6.47 -9.03 -4.25
CA ARG A 114 -7.72 -9.03 -3.47
C ARG A 114 -8.90 -8.55 -4.31
N ASP A 115 -8.74 -7.44 -5.00
CA ASP A 115 -9.80 -6.87 -5.84
C ASP A 115 -10.09 -7.75 -7.06
N SER A 116 -9.08 -8.38 -7.66
CA SER A 116 -9.25 -9.41 -8.69
C SER A 116 -10.14 -10.55 -8.18
N PHE A 117 -9.89 -11.03 -6.97
CA PHE A 117 -10.69 -12.11 -6.38
C PHE A 117 -12.14 -11.68 -6.13
N PHE A 118 -12.36 -10.53 -5.49
CA PHE A 118 -13.71 -10.09 -5.12
C PHE A 118 -14.52 -9.54 -6.30
N SER A 119 -13.87 -8.96 -7.31
CA SER A 119 -14.55 -8.48 -8.53
C SER A 119 -14.80 -9.60 -9.56
N GLY A 120 -14.11 -10.73 -9.43
CA GLY A 120 -14.12 -11.82 -10.42
C GLY A 120 -13.34 -11.50 -11.71
N VAL A 121 -12.58 -10.40 -11.73
CA VAL A 121 -11.75 -9.98 -12.88
C VAL A 121 -10.38 -10.66 -12.77
N THR A 122 -10.19 -11.74 -13.50
CA THR A 122 -9.00 -12.61 -13.42
C THR A 122 -7.72 -11.96 -13.93
N GLU A 123 -7.82 -10.90 -14.72
CA GLU A 123 -6.71 -10.12 -15.25
C GLU A 123 -5.85 -9.49 -14.17
N GLY A 124 -6.44 -9.20 -12.99
CA GLY A 124 -5.73 -8.70 -11.81
C GLY A 124 -4.95 -9.75 -11.03
N ASN A 125 -5.04 -11.03 -11.41
CA ASN A 125 -4.35 -12.10 -10.69
C ASN A 125 -2.84 -12.07 -10.98
N ILE A 126 -2.08 -11.65 -9.96
CA ILE A 126 -0.62 -11.55 -9.97
C ILE A 126 0.02 -12.56 -9.01
N ASN A 127 1.27 -12.93 -9.29
CA ASN A 127 2.07 -13.76 -8.38
C ASN A 127 2.91 -12.88 -7.47
N SER A 128 2.30 -12.38 -6.38
CA SER A 128 2.95 -11.53 -5.37
C SER A 128 4.16 -12.20 -4.74
N GLU A 129 4.10 -13.51 -4.48
CA GLU A 129 5.19 -14.25 -3.84
C GLU A 129 6.44 -14.30 -4.72
N ARG A 130 6.25 -14.50 -6.04
CA ARG A 130 7.37 -14.47 -6.97
C ARG A 130 7.99 -13.08 -7.05
N LEU A 131 7.18 -12.01 -7.10
CA LEU A 131 7.71 -10.65 -7.11
C LEU A 131 8.51 -10.37 -5.84
N ILE A 132 7.98 -10.72 -4.67
CA ILE A 132 8.66 -10.58 -3.37
C ILE A 132 9.97 -11.38 -3.35
N SER A 133 9.97 -12.61 -3.83
CA SER A 133 11.19 -13.44 -3.87
C SER A 133 12.29 -12.90 -4.79
N MET A 134 11.94 -12.00 -5.72
CA MET A 134 12.85 -11.35 -6.65
C MET A 134 13.26 -9.92 -6.23
N MET A 135 12.70 -9.41 -5.13
CA MET A 135 13.12 -8.13 -4.53
C MET A 135 14.55 -8.25 -3.99
N MET A 136 15.32 -7.21 -4.15
CA MET A 136 16.70 -7.08 -3.66
C MET A 136 16.90 -5.65 -3.17
N VAL A 137 17.91 -5.42 -2.35
CA VAL A 137 18.33 -4.08 -1.92
C VAL A 137 19.71 -3.79 -2.48
N LYS A 138 19.86 -2.65 -3.13
CA LYS A 138 21.15 -2.14 -3.60
C LYS A 138 21.23 -0.65 -3.30
N ASP A 139 22.32 -0.25 -2.63
CA ASP A 139 22.56 1.14 -2.24
C ASP A 139 21.34 1.78 -1.51
N GLU A 140 20.76 1.01 -0.56
CA GLU A 140 19.54 1.35 0.19
C GLU A 140 18.28 1.60 -0.68
N HIS A 141 18.28 1.12 -1.93
CA HIS A 141 17.14 1.14 -2.84
C HIS A 141 16.60 -0.26 -3.12
N LEU A 142 15.27 -0.34 -3.22
CA LEU A 142 14.57 -1.56 -3.65
C LEU A 142 14.77 -1.76 -5.16
N VAL A 143 15.33 -2.89 -5.52
CA VAL A 143 15.54 -3.30 -6.92
C VAL A 143 15.02 -4.71 -7.13
N PHE A 144 14.86 -5.11 -8.37
CA PHE A 144 14.41 -6.44 -8.73
C PHE A 144 15.47 -7.19 -9.52
N ASN A 145 15.62 -8.48 -9.26
CA ASN A 145 16.43 -9.35 -10.07
C ASN A 145 15.97 -9.32 -11.54
N ALA A 146 16.88 -9.33 -12.50
CA ALA A 146 16.54 -9.31 -13.94
C ALA A 146 15.59 -10.45 -14.35
N LYS A 147 15.61 -11.59 -13.65
CA LYS A 147 14.67 -12.71 -13.87
C LYS A 147 13.22 -12.37 -13.54
N ALA A 148 12.95 -11.24 -12.88
CA ALA A 148 11.61 -10.78 -12.56
C ALA A 148 10.91 -10.05 -13.72
N VAL A 149 11.60 -9.73 -14.83
CA VAL A 149 11.09 -8.87 -15.90
C VAL A 149 9.68 -9.24 -16.35
N TYR A 150 9.43 -10.50 -16.68
CA TYR A 150 8.09 -10.96 -17.09
C TYR A 150 7.03 -10.88 -16.00
N SER A 151 7.44 -11.04 -14.74
CA SER A 151 6.52 -10.89 -13.58
C SER A 151 6.17 -9.43 -13.34
N ILE A 152 7.12 -8.52 -13.58
CA ILE A 152 6.92 -7.06 -13.52
C ILE A 152 6.02 -6.61 -14.67
N GLU A 153 6.27 -7.04 -15.90
CA GLU A 153 5.42 -6.75 -17.06
C GLU A 153 3.98 -7.23 -16.81
N LYS A 154 3.82 -8.46 -16.32
CA LYS A 154 2.50 -8.99 -15.96
C LYS A 154 1.82 -8.16 -14.87
N PHE A 155 2.56 -7.73 -13.85
CA PHE A 155 2.02 -6.86 -12.79
C PHE A 155 1.53 -5.52 -13.34
N LEU A 156 2.34 -4.85 -14.18
CA LEU A 156 1.97 -3.58 -14.79
C LEU A 156 0.74 -3.72 -15.71
N LEU A 157 0.68 -4.80 -16.48
CA LEU A 157 -0.48 -5.10 -17.32
C LEU A 157 -1.73 -5.41 -16.48
N ALA A 158 -1.61 -6.24 -15.45
CA ALA A 158 -2.69 -6.55 -14.54
C ALA A 158 -3.25 -5.29 -13.85
N ARG A 159 -2.37 -4.40 -13.37
CA ARG A 159 -2.77 -3.11 -12.81
C ARG A 159 -3.57 -2.27 -13.82
N ARG A 160 -3.08 -2.16 -15.06
CA ARG A 160 -3.77 -1.43 -16.12
C ARG A 160 -5.16 -2.02 -16.40
N MET A 161 -5.27 -3.35 -16.48
CA MET A 161 -6.53 -4.02 -16.74
C MET A 161 -7.53 -3.84 -15.58
N MET A 162 -7.06 -3.90 -14.33
CA MET A 162 -7.90 -3.63 -13.17
C MET A 162 -8.41 -2.18 -13.13
N TYR A 163 -7.59 -1.21 -13.51
CA TYR A 163 -8.05 0.17 -13.66
C TYR A 163 -9.20 0.27 -14.67
N TRP A 164 -9.09 -0.39 -15.81
CA TRP A 164 -10.12 -0.34 -16.85
C TRP A 164 -11.39 -1.12 -16.50
N SER A 165 -11.21 -2.31 -15.94
CA SER A 165 -12.33 -3.24 -15.74
C SER A 165 -13.04 -3.05 -14.39
N VAL A 166 -12.38 -2.45 -13.39
CA VAL A 166 -12.90 -2.31 -12.03
C VAL A 166 -12.93 -0.86 -11.58
N TYR A 167 -11.75 -0.22 -11.40
CA TYR A 167 -11.67 1.08 -10.73
C TYR A 167 -12.26 2.23 -11.54
N LEU A 168 -12.12 2.22 -12.86
CA LEU A 168 -12.71 3.21 -13.78
C LEU A 168 -13.91 2.65 -14.54
N HIS A 169 -14.56 1.60 -14.00
CA HIS A 169 -15.75 1.06 -14.64
C HIS A 169 -16.86 2.12 -14.62
N LYS A 170 -17.49 2.35 -15.79
CA LYS A 170 -18.48 3.43 -15.99
C LYS A 170 -19.60 3.47 -14.94
N THR A 171 -20.06 2.30 -14.49
CA THR A 171 -21.15 2.23 -13.49
C THR A 171 -20.66 2.67 -12.11
N SER A 172 -19.47 2.25 -11.69
CA SER A 172 -18.87 2.69 -10.43
C SER A 172 -18.59 4.19 -10.44
N PHE A 173 -18.01 4.68 -11.54
CA PHE A 173 -17.74 6.11 -11.72
C PHE A 173 -19.00 6.97 -11.66
N VAL A 174 -20.09 6.55 -12.31
CA VAL A 174 -21.38 7.26 -12.24
C VAL A 174 -21.96 7.25 -10.83
N ALA A 175 -21.85 6.13 -10.12
CA ALA A 175 -22.34 6.03 -8.74
C ALA A 175 -21.54 6.95 -7.78
N GLU A 176 -20.22 7.01 -7.92
CA GLU A 176 -19.35 7.91 -7.16
C GLU A 176 -19.67 9.37 -7.44
N GLU A 177 -19.83 9.75 -8.70
CA GLU A 177 -20.18 11.11 -9.10
C GLU A 177 -21.56 11.53 -8.58
N LEU A 178 -22.54 10.63 -8.60
CA LEU A 178 -23.86 10.88 -8.00
C LEU A 178 -23.76 11.07 -6.48
N LEU A 179 -22.94 10.29 -5.81
CA LEU A 179 -22.70 10.41 -4.38
C LEU A 179 -22.10 11.78 -4.03
N ILE A 180 -21.07 12.22 -4.76
CA ILE A 180 -20.43 13.53 -4.58
C ILE A 180 -21.47 14.65 -4.72
N ARG A 181 -22.28 14.62 -5.80
CA ARG A 181 -23.33 15.63 -6.03
C ARG A 181 -24.42 15.64 -4.97
N LEU A 182 -24.73 14.48 -4.37
CA LEU A 182 -25.69 14.42 -3.25
C LEU A 182 -25.12 15.13 -2.01
N PHE A 183 -23.84 14.91 -1.71
CA PHE A 183 -23.18 15.60 -0.59
C PHE A 183 -23.05 17.10 -0.83
N ASP A 184 -22.66 17.54 -2.03
CA ASP A 184 -22.58 18.96 -2.40
C ASP A 184 -23.94 19.68 -2.29
N ARG A 185 -25.02 18.97 -2.54
CA ARG A 185 -26.37 19.53 -2.43
C ARG A 185 -26.88 19.56 -0.99
N ALA A 186 -26.34 18.70 -0.12
CA ALA A 186 -26.77 18.58 1.27
C ALA A 186 -25.96 19.49 2.23
N SER A 187 -24.79 19.96 1.79
CA SER A 187 -23.91 20.90 2.52
C SER A 187 -24.32 22.35 2.23
#